data_7ef79b80b4a3b7878fa2467905a0d72f
#
_entry.id   7ef79b80b4a3b7878fa2467905a0d72f
#
_cell.length_a   1.000
_cell.length_b   1.000
_cell.length_c   1.000
_cell.angle_alpha   90.00
_cell.angle_beta   90.00
_cell.angle_gamma   90.00
#
_symmetry.space_group_name_H-M   'P 1'
#
loop_
_entity.id
_entity.type
_entity.pdbx_description
1 polymer ?
#
loop_
_entity_poly.entity_id
_entity_poly.type
_entity_poly.pdbx_seq_one_letter_code
_entity_poly.pdbx_strand_id
1 'polypeptide(L)'
;LEKLLSSKEILPDSNLPFLPLQQIIYGAPGTGKSFSVEESIKKYCMKEIRTTFHPDSDYSTFVGTYKPQMELVDVYGAQGVATGRKEKKIVYKYSRQAFLQAYISAWKNMETPYVLVIEEINRGNCAQIFGDLFQLLDRNDKGFSSYYITPDIDITQELNDEFSNLSIPNANAINDLYMEDVVSGVKNGTKMILPNNLYIWATMNTSDQSLFPIDSAFKRRWDWKYVPISNAKLGWVVCVHGIRYDWWSFVEEINKEIGDATHSEDKKLGYFFCRAKNDDNTISADKFVGKVLFYIYNDVFRDYG
;
A
#
# COMPACT_ATOMS: atom_id res chain seq x y z
N LEU A 1 20.03 28.56 21.08
CA LEU A 1 20.03 27.78 19.83
C LEU A 1 21.01 26.59 19.95
N GLU A 2 22.26 26.80 20.39
CA GLU A 2 23.23 25.71 20.56
C GLU A 2 22.82 24.67 21.59
N LYS A 3 22.09 25.02 22.65
CA LYS A 3 21.51 24.08 23.60
C LYS A 3 20.35 23.25 23.05
N LEU A 4 19.66 23.75 22.03
CA LEU A 4 18.61 23.04 21.29
C LEU A 4 19.20 22.14 20.19
N LEU A 5 20.38 22.52 19.67
CA LEU A 5 21.12 21.76 18.67
C LEU A 5 22.06 20.72 19.29
N SER A 6 22.32 20.80 20.61
CA SER A 6 23.12 19.81 21.35
C SER A 6 22.33 18.57 21.82
N SER A 7 21.03 18.49 21.53
CA SER A 7 20.31 17.22 21.54
C SER A 7 20.80 16.39 20.36
N LYS A 8 21.97 15.79 20.51
CA LYS A 8 22.53 14.86 19.53
C LYS A 8 21.48 13.82 19.17
N GLU A 9 21.27 13.70 17.86
CA GLU A 9 20.85 12.52 17.14
C GLU A 9 20.24 11.44 18.01
N ILE A 10 18.98 11.67 18.34
CA ILE A 10 18.18 10.74 19.17
C ILE A 10 17.75 9.51 18.36
N LEU A 11 17.76 9.63 17.04
CA LEU A 11 17.43 8.57 16.09
C LEU A 11 18.58 8.44 15.10
N PRO A 12 18.79 7.27 14.52
CA PRO A 12 19.86 7.11 13.54
C PRO A 12 19.79 8.25 12.54
N ASP A 13 20.94 8.81 12.23
CA ASP A 13 21.11 9.76 11.12
C ASP A 13 20.73 8.98 9.89
N SER A 14 19.46 9.01 9.58
CA SER A 14 18.87 8.06 8.68
C SER A 14 19.14 8.54 7.27
N ASN A 15 19.83 7.74 6.49
CA ASN A 15 19.75 7.76 5.03
C ASN A 15 18.31 7.52 4.53
N LEU A 16 17.31 7.71 5.40
CA LEU A 16 15.89 7.56 5.06
C LEU A 16 15.48 8.70 4.13
N PRO A 17 14.76 8.42 3.06
CA PRO A 17 14.33 9.44 2.12
C PRO A 17 13.36 10.41 2.82
N PHE A 18 13.53 11.71 2.55
CA PHE A 18 12.56 12.73 2.98
C PHE A 18 11.32 12.65 2.09
N LEU A 19 10.41 11.75 2.44
CA LEU A 19 9.17 11.46 1.72
C LEU A 19 8.00 11.41 2.71
N PRO A 20 6.78 11.68 2.25
CA PRO A 20 5.59 11.49 3.08
C PRO A 20 5.50 10.06 3.60
N LEU A 21 5.35 9.92 4.92
CA LEU A 21 5.21 8.59 5.55
C LEU A 21 3.92 7.89 5.14
N GLN A 22 2.83 8.65 4.99
CA GLN A 22 1.58 8.17 4.42
C GLN A 22 1.17 9.04 3.23
N GLN A 23 0.93 8.41 2.08
CA GLN A 23 0.54 9.14 0.89
C GLN A 23 -0.53 8.41 0.08
N ILE A 24 -1.58 9.12 -0.32
CA ILE A 24 -2.54 8.65 -1.33
C ILE A 24 -2.24 9.34 -2.66
N ILE A 25 -1.94 8.54 -3.66
CA ILE A 25 -1.66 8.97 -5.03
C ILE A 25 -2.91 8.73 -5.86
N TYR A 26 -3.56 9.80 -6.30
CA TYR A 26 -4.87 9.73 -6.94
C TYR A 26 -4.91 10.42 -8.30
N GLY A 27 -5.91 10.10 -9.10
CA GLY A 27 -6.15 10.69 -10.42
C GLY A 27 -6.91 9.74 -11.33
N ALA A 28 -7.18 10.19 -12.55
CA ALA A 28 -7.91 9.44 -13.56
C ALA A 28 -7.22 8.09 -13.91
N PRO A 29 -7.96 7.11 -14.48
CA PRO A 29 -7.39 5.85 -14.89
C PRO A 29 -6.33 6.04 -15.99
N GLY A 30 -5.20 5.36 -15.87
CA GLY A 30 -4.11 5.42 -16.84
C GLY A 30 -3.21 6.66 -16.76
N THR A 31 -3.23 7.42 -15.66
CA THR A 31 -2.30 8.55 -15.45
C THR A 31 -0.89 8.13 -15.03
N GLY A 32 -0.67 6.84 -14.71
CA GLY A 32 0.65 6.34 -14.31
C GLY A 32 0.91 6.36 -12.79
N LYS A 33 -0.12 6.36 -11.96
CA LYS A 33 -0.03 6.36 -10.50
C LYS A 33 0.90 5.27 -9.96
N SER A 34 0.63 4.00 -10.26
CA SER A 34 1.45 2.88 -9.79
C SER A 34 2.88 2.94 -10.33
N PHE A 35 3.07 3.47 -11.56
CA PHE A 35 4.41 3.69 -12.12
C PHE A 35 5.20 4.73 -11.31
N SER A 36 4.55 5.83 -10.90
CA SER A 36 5.21 6.85 -10.08
C SER A 36 5.60 6.34 -8.68
N VAL A 37 4.83 5.39 -8.13
CA VAL A 37 5.18 4.66 -6.90
C VAL A 37 6.43 3.82 -7.12
N GLU A 38 6.46 3.01 -8.18
CA GLU A 38 7.61 2.16 -8.52
C GLU A 38 8.89 2.97 -8.75
N GLU A 39 8.81 4.11 -9.46
CA GLU A 39 9.96 4.99 -9.63
C GLU A 39 10.50 5.52 -8.31
N SER A 40 9.61 5.92 -7.40
CA SER A 40 10.00 6.39 -6.06
C SER A 40 10.66 5.26 -5.25
N ILE A 41 10.09 4.05 -5.27
CA ILE A 41 10.66 2.88 -4.60
C ILE A 41 12.08 2.57 -5.10
N LYS A 42 12.28 2.57 -6.41
CA LYS A 42 13.59 2.35 -7.03
C LYS A 42 14.58 3.47 -6.69
N LYS A 43 14.14 4.72 -6.80
CA LYS A 43 14.97 5.90 -6.53
C LYS A 43 15.52 5.92 -5.11
N TYR A 44 14.71 5.52 -4.14
CA TYR A 44 15.06 5.56 -2.72
C TYR A 44 15.44 4.17 -2.15
N CYS A 45 15.64 3.18 -3.01
CA CYS A 45 16.03 1.82 -2.63
C CYS A 45 15.16 1.20 -1.53
N MET A 46 13.86 1.48 -1.55
CA MET A 46 12.92 0.99 -0.55
C MET A 46 12.61 -0.49 -0.75
N LYS A 47 12.36 -1.22 0.33
CA LYS A 47 11.80 -2.57 0.29
C LYS A 47 10.28 -2.49 0.26
N GLU A 48 9.66 -3.09 -0.75
CA GLU A 48 8.21 -3.03 -0.90
C GLU A 48 7.50 -4.31 -0.43
N ILE A 49 6.31 -4.10 0.13
CA ILE A 49 5.28 -5.12 0.32
C ILE A 49 4.02 -4.52 -0.27
N ARG A 50 3.31 -5.30 -1.11
CA ARG A 50 2.19 -4.79 -1.88
C ARG A 50 0.92 -5.57 -1.61
N THR A 51 -0.20 -4.86 -1.55
CA THR A 51 -1.54 -5.44 -1.45
C THR A 51 -2.51 -4.63 -2.28
N THR A 52 -3.67 -5.21 -2.59
CA THR A 52 -4.76 -4.55 -3.30
C THR A 52 -6.02 -4.67 -2.46
N PHE A 53 -6.72 -3.56 -2.28
CA PHE A 53 -8.04 -3.60 -1.63
C PHE A 53 -9.12 -3.97 -2.64
N HIS A 54 -10.10 -4.69 -2.18
CA HIS A 54 -11.31 -5.08 -2.90
C HIS A 54 -12.51 -5.08 -1.93
N PRO A 55 -13.75 -5.16 -2.42
CA PRO A 55 -14.95 -5.05 -1.57
C PRO A 55 -15.01 -6.01 -0.38
N ASP A 56 -14.44 -7.20 -0.55
CA ASP A 56 -14.40 -8.23 0.51
C ASP A 56 -13.15 -8.13 1.41
N SER A 57 -12.33 -7.10 1.25
CA SER A 57 -11.16 -6.89 2.11
C SER A 57 -11.60 -6.48 3.51
N ASP A 58 -10.96 -7.08 4.50
CA ASP A 58 -11.20 -6.85 5.92
C ASP A 58 -9.89 -6.83 6.72
N TYR A 59 -9.99 -6.67 8.02
CA TYR A 59 -8.84 -6.67 8.92
C TYR A 59 -8.02 -7.96 8.80
N SER A 60 -8.68 -9.12 8.68
CA SER A 60 -8.00 -10.42 8.63
C SER A 60 -7.21 -10.64 7.34
N THR A 61 -7.69 -10.08 6.23
CA THR A 61 -7.00 -10.13 4.92
C THR A 61 -5.88 -9.09 4.79
N PHE A 62 -5.88 -8.08 5.65
CA PHE A 62 -4.86 -7.03 5.65
C PHE A 62 -3.76 -7.24 6.70
N VAL A 63 -4.13 -7.66 7.90
CA VAL A 63 -3.22 -7.85 9.04
C VAL A 63 -2.78 -9.31 9.18
N GLY A 64 -3.76 -10.21 9.32
CA GLY A 64 -3.52 -11.64 9.47
C GLY A 64 -4.64 -12.34 10.22
N THR A 65 -4.63 -13.65 10.14
CA THR A 65 -5.58 -14.51 10.85
C THR A 65 -5.08 -15.96 10.89
N TYR A 66 -5.60 -16.76 11.79
CA TYR A 66 -5.35 -18.20 11.79
C TYR A 66 -6.00 -18.86 10.59
N LYS A 67 -5.21 -19.65 9.85
CA LYS A 67 -5.70 -20.46 8.72
C LYS A 67 -5.34 -21.91 8.92
N PRO A 68 -6.24 -22.85 8.54
CA PRO A 68 -5.93 -24.26 8.52
C PRO A 68 -4.84 -24.55 7.48
N GLN A 69 -3.79 -25.26 7.88
CA GLN A 69 -2.68 -25.67 7.02
C GLN A 69 -2.40 -27.16 7.23
N MET A 70 -2.06 -27.86 6.14
CA MET A 70 -1.63 -29.26 6.23
C MET A 70 -0.16 -29.32 6.63
N GLU A 71 0.11 -29.97 7.76
CA GLU A 71 1.49 -30.14 8.26
C GLU A 71 1.80 -31.59 8.57
N LEU A 72 3.06 -31.96 8.41
CA LEU A 72 3.59 -33.25 8.85
C LEU A 72 3.95 -33.11 10.33
N VAL A 73 3.13 -33.73 11.20
CA VAL A 73 3.37 -33.75 12.65
C VAL A 73 3.89 -35.11 13.09
N ASP A 74 4.73 -35.10 14.11
CA ASP A 74 5.25 -36.34 14.68
C ASP A 74 4.13 -37.12 15.38
N VAL A 75 4.13 -38.44 15.16
CA VAL A 75 3.20 -39.35 15.84
C VAL A 75 3.84 -39.80 17.14
N TYR A 76 3.14 -39.59 18.24
CA TYR A 76 3.55 -40.01 19.56
C TYR A 76 2.85 -41.30 19.96
N GLY A 77 3.59 -42.24 20.55
CA GLY A 77 3.05 -43.45 21.14
C GLY A 77 2.32 -43.22 22.47
N ALA A 78 1.74 -44.29 23.04
CA ALA A 78 0.96 -44.22 24.27
C ALA A 78 1.71 -43.64 25.51
N GLN A 79 3.04 -43.60 25.49
CA GLN A 79 3.89 -43.04 26.55
C GLN A 79 4.41 -41.64 26.23
N GLY A 80 3.89 -40.96 25.21
CA GLY A 80 4.34 -39.63 24.81
C GLY A 80 5.71 -39.57 24.12
N VAL A 81 6.26 -40.75 23.71
CA VAL A 81 7.53 -40.85 22.98
C VAL A 81 7.24 -40.79 21.49
N ALA A 82 8.02 -39.97 20.78
CA ALA A 82 7.91 -39.86 19.32
C ALA A 82 8.22 -41.23 18.66
N THR A 83 7.34 -41.67 17.77
CA THR A 83 7.47 -43.00 17.10
C THR A 83 8.41 -42.94 15.89
N GLY A 84 8.90 -41.78 15.52
CA GLY A 84 9.64 -41.53 14.27
C GLY A 84 8.78 -41.52 13.01
N ARG A 85 7.47 -41.73 13.14
CA ARG A 85 6.50 -41.60 12.04
C ARG A 85 5.94 -40.20 12.02
N LYS A 86 5.64 -39.69 10.82
CA LYS A 86 4.95 -38.43 10.61
C LYS A 86 3.62 -38.67 9.91
N GLU A 87 2.60 -37.95 10.32
CA GLU A 87 1.27 -37.96 9.68
C GLU A 87 0.88 -36.54 9.26
N LYS A 88 0.08 -36.44 8.20
CA LYS A 88 -0.48 -35.14 7.77
C LYS A 88 -1.66 -34.79 8.67
N LYS A 89 -1.57 -33.68 9.37
CA LYS A 89 -2.68 -33.11 10.17
C LYS A 89 -2.99 -31.69 9.73
N ILE A 90 -4.23 -31.31 9.88
CA ILE A 90 -4.63 -29.90 9.77
C ILE A 90 -4.27 -29.25 11.09
N VAL A 91 -3.39 -28.24 11.01
CA VAL A 91 -3.02 -27.37 12.13
C VAL A 91 -3.45 -25.95 11.79
N TYR A 92 -3.82 -25.18 12.80
CA TYR A 92 -4.11 -23.77 12.60
C TYR A 92 -2.81 -22.99 12.84
N LYS A 93 -2.39 -22.22 11.83
CA LYS A 93 -1.24 -21.32 11.93
C LYS A 93 -1.64 -19.90 11.62
N TYR A 94 -1.06 -18.96 12.34
CA TYR A 94 -1.24 -17.55 12.04
C TYR A 94 -0.64 -17.24 10.66
N SER A 95 -1.44 -16.67 9.78
CA SER A 95 -1.06 -16.30 8.42
C SER A 95 -0.97 -14.77 8.35
N ARG A 96 0.24 -14.26 8.44
CA ARG A 96 0.52 -12.81 8.31
C ARG A 96 0.10 -12.32 6.94
N GLN A 97 -0.53 -11.15 6.90
CA GLN A 97 -0.85 -10.46 5.67
C GLN A 97 0.05 -9.23 5.50
N ALA A 98 -0.20 -8.44 4.46
CA ALA A 98 0.71 -7.40 4.00
C ALA A 98 1.10 -6.38 5.07
N PHE A 99 0.15 -5.92 5.88
CA PHE A 99 0.43 -4.96 6.94
C PHE A 99 1.41 -5.51 7.99
N LEU A 100 1.10 -6.69 8.54
CA LEU A 100 1.94 -7.26 9.61
C LEU A 100 3.32 -7.69 9.08
N GLN A 101 3.40 -8.15 7.82
CA GLN A 101 4.68 -8.43 7.17
C GLN A 101 5.53 -7.16 7.06
N ALA A 102 4.93 -6.04 6.61
CA ALA A 102 5.63 -4.76 6.50
C ALA A 102 6.07 -4.24 7.87
N TYR A 103 5.19 -4.31 8.87
CA TYR A 103 5.44 -3.91 10.24
C TYR A 103 6.64 -4.65 10.85
N ILE A 104 6.62 -5.98 10.81
CA ILE A 104 7.70 -6.82 11.34
C ILE A 104 9.01 -6.57 10.61
N SER A 105 8.97 -6.47 9.28
CA SER A 105 10.16 -6.25 8.46
C SER A 105 10.83 -4.91 8.75
N ALA A 106 10.02 -3.86 8.93
CA ALA A 106 10.52 -2.52 9.25
C ALA A 106 11.19 -2.47 10.63
N TRP A 107 10.58 -3.07 11.66
CA TRP A 107 11.19 -3.14 12.99
C TRP A 107 12.49 -3.96 13.03
N LYS A 108 12.56 -5.04 12.25
CA LYS A 108 13.78 -5.88 12.17
C LYS A 108 14.94 -5.18 11.45
N ASN A 109 14.66 -4.19 10.62
CA ASN A 109 15.68 -3.53 9.79
C ASN A 109 15.43 -2.00 9.75
N MET A 110 15.58 -1.35 10.89
CA MET A 110 15.23 0.08 11.05
C MET A 110 16.06 1.04 10.18
N GLU A 111 17.23 0.62 9.68
CA GLU A 111 18.05 1.43 8.78
C GLU A 111 17.60 1.34 7.31
N THR A 112 16.69 0.42 6.99
CA THR A 112 16.18 0.22 5.64
C THR A 112 14.77 0.77 5.53
N PRO A 113 14.46 1.65 4.54
CA PRO A 113 13.11 2.11 4.32
C PRO A 113 12.23 1.00 3.74
N TYR A 114 11.10 0.74 4.38
CA TYR A 114 10.06 -0.16 3.91
C TYR A 114 8.83 0.61 3.46
N VAL A 115 8.20 0.17 2.40
CA VAL A 115 6.93 0.74 1.94
C VAL A 115 5.87 -0.35 1.78
N LEU A 116 4.75 -0.15 2.46
CA LEU A 116 3.52 -0.90 2.21
C LEU A 116 2.73 -0.15 1.14
N VAL A 117 2.60 -0.77 -0.04
CA VAL A 117 1.82 -0.23 -1.15
C VAL A 117 0.43 -0.84 -1.15
N ILE A 118 -0.58 0.01 -1.06
CA ILE A 118 -2.00 -0.38 -1.11
C ILE A 118 -2.58 0.11 -2.44
N GLU A 119 -2.80 -0.81 -3.37
CA GLU A 119 -3.46 -0.49 -4.63
C GLU A 119 -4.97 -0.42 -4.43
N GLU A 120 -5.62 0.56 -5.11
CA GLU A 120 -7.06 0.73 -5.12
C GLU A 120 -7.68 0.85 -3.71
N ILE A 121 -7.11 1.72 -2.87
CA ILE A 121 -7.49 1.86 -1.45
C ILE A 121 -9.00 2.09 -1.23
N ASN A 122 -9.66 2.77 -2.16
CA ASN A 122 -11.08 3.09 -2.09
C ASN A 122 -12.00 1.96 -2.57
N ARG A 123 -11.47 0.80 -3.02
CA ARG A 123 -12.27 -0.39 -3.32
C ARG A 123 -12.64 -1.20 -2.10
N GLY A 124 -12.02 -0.95 -0.97
CA GLY A 124 -12.34 -1.57 0.31
C GLY A 124 -12.83 -0.55 1.35
N ASN A 125 -13.55 -1.03 2.34
CA ASN A 125 -13.95 -0.19 3.47
C ASN A 125 -12.75 0.06 4.39
N CYS A 126 -12.07 1.20 4.23
CA CYS A 126 -10.87 1.53 4.99
C CYS A 126 -11.06 1.45 6.51
N ALA A 127 -12.20 1.87 7.04
CA ALA A 127 -12.48 1.81 8.47
C ALA A 127 -12.52 0.36 8.98
N GLN A 128 -13.13 -0.54 8.22
CA GLN A 128 -13.19 -1.96 8.55
C GLN A 128 -11.83 -2.65 8.39
N ILE A 129 -11.09 -2.32 7.32
CA ILE A 129 -9.82 -2.96 7.00
C ILE A 129 -8.72 -2.55 7.98
N PHE A 130 -8.65 -1.26 8.33
CA PHE A 130 -7.64 -0.77 9.26
C PHE A 130 -8.02 -1.03 10.74
N GLY A 131 -9.32 -0.99 11.09
CA GLY A 131 -9.73 -1.12 12.47
C GLY A 131 -8.94 -0.17 13.40
N ASP A 132 -8.41 -0.71 14.49
CA ASP A 132 -7.61 0.06 15.47
C ASP A 132 -6.27 0.55 14.92
N LEU A 133 -5.72 -0.08 13.89
CA LEU A 133 -4.48 0.37 13.21
C LEU A 133 -4.59 1.80 12.68
N PHE A 134 -5.81 2.28 12.48
CA PHE A 134 -6.09 3.64 12.08
C PHE A 134 -5.44 4.69 13.00
N GLN A 135 -5.38 4.43 14.30
CA GLN A 135 -4.75 5.33 15.27
C GLN A 135 -3.24 5.43 15.07
N LEU A 136 -2.61 4.38 14.55
CA LEU A 136 -1.17 4.34 14.31
C LEU A 136 -0.72 5.29 13.19
N LEU A 137 -1.64 5.71 12.32
CA LEU A 137 -1.35 6.62 11.22
C LEU A 137 -1.10 8.07 11.67
N ASP A 138 -1.45 8.44 12.89
CA ASP A 138 -1.02 9.72 13.47
C ASP A 138 0.47 9.61 13.84
N ARG A 139 1.34 10.35 13.12
CA ARG A 139 2.80 10.31 13.31
C ARG A 139 3.29 11.54 14.07
N ASN A 140 4.28 11.33 14.93
CA ASN A 140 5.00 12.42 15.58
C ASN A 140 6.13 12.98 14.69
N ASP A 141 6.77 14.06 15.13
CA ASP A 141 7.85 14.73 14.38
C ASP A 141 9.08 13.84 14.12
N LYS A 142 9.22 12.72 14.80
CA LYS A 142 10.27 11.71 14.58
C LYS A 142 9.83 10.56 13.67
N GLY A 143 8.61 10.61 13.17
CA GLY A 143 8.06 9.64 12.24
C GLY A 143 7.51 8.36 12.87
N PHE A 144 7.49 8.22 14.19
CA PHE A 144 6.79 7.13 14.88
C PHE A 144 5.31 7.45 15.07
N SER A 145 4.46 6.43 15.30
CA SER A 145 3.08 6.69 15.70
C SER A 145 3.02 7.56 16.95
N SER A 146 2.14 8.55 16.98
CA SER A 146 1.96 9.43 18.17
C SER A 146 1.39 8.67 19.37
N TYR A 147 0.62 7.62 19.10
CA TYR A 147 -0.02 6.77 20.10
C TYR A 147 0.26 5.31 19.77
N TYR A 148 0.32 4.47 20.80
CA TYR A 148 0.32 3.04 20.62
C TYR A 148 -1.10 2.47 20.67
N ILE A 149 -1.29 1.30 20.12
CA ILE A 149 -2.45 0.46 20.35
C ILE A 149 -2.03 -0.83 21.06
N THR A 150 -2.99 -1.46 21.73
CA THR A 150 -2.84 -2.82 22.26
C THR A 150 -3.45 -3.79 21.28
N PRO A 151 -2.63 -4.62 20.57
CA PRO A 151 -3.16 -5.58 19.63
C PRO A 151 -3.92 -6.71 20.34
N ASP A 152 -4.68 -7.48 19.58
CA ASP A 152 -5.31 -8.71 20.08
C ASP A 152 -4.26 -9.75 20.51
N ILE A 153 -4.73 -10.80 21.17
CA ILE A 153 -3.85 -11.84 21.73
C ILE A 153 -3.08 -12.60 20.64
N ASP A 154 -3.68 -12.79 19.47
CA ASP A 154 -3.08 -13.53 18.36
C ASP A 154 -1.91 -12.75 17.77
N ILE A 155 -2.10 -11.46 17.54
CA ILE A 155 -1.03 -10.56 17.06
C ILE A 155 0.03 -10.40 18.14
N THR A 156 -0.36 -10.26 19.41
CA THR A 156 0.58 -10.18 20.54
C THR A 156 1.53 -11.38 20.56
N GLN A 157 0.99 -12.59 20.45
CA GLN A 157 1.79 -13.82 20.44
C GLN A 157 2.71 -13.88 19.23
N GLU A 158 2.19 -13.56 18.05
CA GLU A 158 2.94 -13.54 16.81
C GLU A 158 4.11 -12.54 16.86
N LEU A 159 3.88 -11.34 17.38
CA LEU A 159 4.92 -10.32 17.53
C LEU A 159 5.95 -10.71 18.60
N ASN A 160 5.54 -11.27 19.71
CA ASN A 160 6.45 -11.73 20.77
C ASN A 160 7.40 -12.81 20.25
N ASP A 161 6.90 -13.77 19.47
CA ASP A 161 7.72 -14.82 18.86
C ASP A 161 8.73 -14.21 17.85
N GLU A 162 8.30 -13.27 17.02
CA GLU A 162 9.12 -12.64 16.01
C GLU A 162 10.16 -11.67 16.57
N PHE A 163 9.85 -11.01 17.66
CA PHE A 163 10.69 -9.98 18.28
C PHE A 163 11.47 -10.44 19.50
N SER A 164 11.40 -11.71 19.88
CA SER A 164 12.06 -12.28 21.06
C SER A 164 13.55 -11.92 21.14
N ASN A 165 14.25 -11.87 20.01
CA ASN A 165 15.68 -11.53 19.92
C ASN A 165 15.91 -10.17 19.22
N LEU A 166 14.88 -9.33 19.09
CA LEU A 166 15.00 -8.06 18.40
C LEU A 166 15.80 -7.06 19.23
N SER A 167 16.85 -6.51 18.62
CA SER A 167 17.58 -5.36 19.15
C SER A 167 17.06 -4.09 18.46
N ILE A 168 16.48 -3.18 19.23
CA ILE A 168 15.99 -1.90 18.72
C ILE A 168 17.04 -0.83 19.03
N PRO A 169 17.65 -0.22 18.01
CA PRO A 169 18.58 0.88 18.21
C PRO A 169 17.86 2.06 18.88
N ASN A 170 18.60 2.79 19.72
CA ASN A 170 18.09 3.99 20.41
C ASN A 170 16.79 3.78 21.19
N ALA A 171 16.58 2.60 21.80
CA ALA A 171 15.39 2.26 22.57
C ALA A 171 15.01 3.34 23.60
N ASN A 172 15.98 3.89 24.34
CA ASN A 172 15.74 4.95 25.32
C ASN A 172 15.16 6.21 24.67
N ALA A 173 15.72 6.61 23.53
CA ALA A 173 15.25 7.79 22.81
C ALA A 173 13.83 7.60 22.26
N ILE A 174 13.45 6.38 21.88
CA ILE A 174 12.07 6.07 21.48
C ILE A 174 11.16 6.11 22.72
N ASN A 175 11.58 5.52 23.84
CA ASN A 175 10.81 5.54 25.09
C ASN A 175 10.56 6.98 25.59
N ASP A 176 11.54 7.86 25.47
CA ASP A 176 11.42 9.27 25.85
C ASP A 176 10.30 10.01 25.10
N LEU A 177 9.99 9.59 23.85
CA LEU A 177 8.88 10.18 23.06
C LEU A 177 7.51 9.88 23.70
N TYR A 178 7.39 8.80 24.46
CA TYR A 178 6.14 8.35 25.06
C TYR A 178 6.12 8.51 26.59
N MET A 179 7.22 8.96 27.20
CA MET A 179 7.41 9.04 28.66
C MET A 179 7.15 7.71 29.39
N GLU A 180 7.36 6.58 28.70
CA GLU A 180 7.19 5.22 29.22
C GLU A 180 8.01 4.21 28.40
N ASP A 181 8.18 2.98 28.92
CA ASP A 181 8.86 1.90 28.19
C ASP A 181 7.97 1.28 27.12
N VAL A 182 7.81 1.98 26.01
CA VAL A 182 7.05 1.51 24.85
C VAL A 182 7.80 0.43 24.09
N VAL A 183 9.13 0.50 24.06
CA VAL A 183 9.98 -0.43 23.28
C VAL A 183 9.88 -1.86 23.82
N SER A 184 9.87 -2.05 25.13
CA SER A 184 9.61 -3.37 25.73
C SER A 184 8.22 -3.89 25.36
N GLY A 185 7.21 -3.01 25.32
CA GLY A 185 5.87 -3.35 24.84
C GLY A 185 5.84 -3.77 23.38
N VAL A 186 6.62 -3.13 22.50
CA VAL A 186 6.76 -3.52 21.08
C VAL A 186 7.43 -4.89 20.99
N LYS A 187 8.51 -5.13 21.73
CA LYS A 187 9.26 -6.39 21.69
C LYS A 187 8.44 -7.60 22.16
N ASN A 188 7.60 -7.42 23.16
CA ASN A 188 6.74 -8.49 23.67
C ASN A 188 5.34 -8.51 23.03
N GLY A 189 5.11 -7.68 22.01
CA GLY A 189 3.88 -7.62 21.25
C GLY A 189 2.69 -6.98 21.96
N THR A 190 2.86 -6.44 23.19
CA THR A 190 1.75 -5.84 23.96
C THR A 190 1.42 -4.41 23.55
N LYS A 191 2.32 -3.75 22.82
CA LYS A 191 2.12 -2.43 22.24
C LYS A 191 2.53 -2.42 20.77
N MET A 192 1.76 -1.74 19.95
CA MET A 192 2.13 -1.48 18.54
C MET A 192 2.27 0.02 18.32
N ILE A 193 3.36 0.41 17.68
CA ILE A 193 3.61 1.73 17.10
C ILE A 193 4.26 1.51 15.73
N LEU A 194 3.94 2.30 14.74
CA LEU A 194 4.63 2.23 13.46
C LEU A 194 6.04 2.83 13.59
N PRO A 195 7.08 2.14 13.13
CA PRO A 195 8.44 2.67 13.12
C PRO A 195 8.59 3.74 12.03
N ASN A 196 9.57 4.62 12.19
CA ASN A 196 9.78 5.78 11.31
C ASN A 196 10.31 5.43 9.91
N ASN A 197 10.76 4.21 9.70
CA ASN A 197 11.19 3.68 8.40
C ASN A 197 10.09 2.93 7.64
N LEU A 198 8.86 2.87 8.18
CA LEU A 198 7.71 2.27 7.50
C LEU A 198 6.84 3.34 6.85
N TYR A 199 6.86 3.35 5.53
CA TYR A 199 6.01 4.18 4.67
C TYR A 199 4.76 3.40 4.29
N ILE A 200 3.62 4.07 4.17
CA ILE A 200 2.37 3.46 3.71
C ILE A 200 1.85 4.33 2.56
N TRP A 201 1.94 3.82 1.35
CA TRP A 201 1.50 4.54 0.15
C TRP A 201 0.34 3.82 -0.50
N ALA A 202 -0.62 4.58 -0.97
CA ALA A 202 -1.80 4.02 -1.61
C ALA A 202 -2.05 4.65 -2.97
N THR A 203 -2.64 3.88 -3.88
CA THR A 203 -3.17 4.40 -5.14
C THR A 203 -4.70 4.43 -5.08
N MET A 204 -5.29 5.40 -5.76
CA MET A 204 -6.74 5.56 -5.84
C MET A 204 -7.15 6.01 -7.23
N ASN A 205 -8.07 5.29 -7.85
CA ASN A 205 -8.81 5.79 -9.01
C ASN A 205 -9.97 6.63 -8.54
N THR A 206 -10.16 7.79 -9.14
CA THR A 206 -11.25 8.70 -8.78
C THR A 206 -12.53 8.41 -9.55
N SER A 207 -12.43 7.68 -10.69
CA SER A 207 -13.53 7.43 -11.62
C SER A 207 -14.60 6.42 -11.19
N ASP A 208 -14.28 5.54 -10.24
CA ASP A 208 -15.18 4.43 -9.90
C ASP A 208 -16.27 4.89 -8.94
N GLN A 209 -17.52 4.87 -9.40
CA GLN A 209 -18.71 5.30 -8.61
C GLN A 209 -19.15 4.27 -7.55
N SER A 210 -18.67 3.04 -7.64
CA SER A 210 -19.05 1.93 -6.74
C SER A 210 -18.13 1.77 -5.51
N LEU A 211 -17.38 2.82 -5.15
CA LEU A 211 -16.33 2.75 -4.17
C LEU A 211 -16.81 3.18 -2.77
N PHE A 212 -16.09 2.68 -1.78
CA PHE A 212 -16.31 3.10 -0.40
C PHE A 212 -15.81 4.53 -0.21
N PRO A 213 -16.64 5.42 0.36
CA PRO A 213 -16.19 6.78 0.66
C PRO A 213 -15.13 6.73 1.76
N ILE A 214 -14.04 7.45 1.53
CA ILE A 214 -13.02 7.65 2.55
C ILE A 214 -13.46 8.80 3.45
N ASP A 215 -13.63 8.55 4.75
CA ASP A 215 -14.06 9.56 5.71
C ASP A 215 -13.01 10.66 5.96
N SER A 216 -13.43 11.77 6.54
CA SER A 216 -12.55 12.93 6.78
C SER A 216 -11.46 12.65 7.82
N ALA A 217 -11.74 11.81 8.81
CA ALA A 217 -10.78 11.46 9.84
C ALA A 217 -9.65 10.60 9.26
N PHE A 218 -9.98 9.71 8.33
CA PHE A 218 -8.98 8.95 7.58
C PHE A 218 -8.17 9.87 6.65
N LYS A 219 -8.87 10.74 5.89
CA LYS A 219 -8.23 11.65 4.92
C LYS A 219 -7.13 12.52 5.52
N ARG A 220 -7.35 13.06 6.73
CA ARG A 220 -6.42 14.00 7.38
C ARG A 220 -5.06 13.39 7.77
N ARG A 221 -4.95 12.06 7.78
CA ARG A 221 -3.73 11.33 8.14
C ARG A 221 -2.83 11.03 6.96
N TRP A 222 -3.24 11.46 5.76
CA TRP A 222 -2.56 11.16 4.51
C TRP A 222 -2.18 12.44 3.77
N ASP A 223 -0.99 12.43 3.20
CA ASP A 223 -0.63 13.39 2.17
C ASP A 223 -1.27 12.98 0.84
N TRP A 224 -1.83 13.96 0.13
CA TRP A 224 -2.56 13.72 -1.10
C TRP A 224 -1.75 14.20 -2.29
N LYS A 225 -1.42 13.28 -3.20
CA LYS A 225 -0.68 13.58 -4.43
C LYS A 225 -1.56 13.34 -5.65
N TYR A 226 -1.96 14.41 -6.31
CA TYR A 226 -2.67 14.33 -7.57
C TYR A 226 -1.68 14.00 -8.71
N VAL A 227 -2.06 13.04 -9.58
CA VAL A 227 -1.34 12.72 -10.81
C VAL A 227 -2.17 13.21 -11.99
N PRO A 228 -1.79 14.32 -12.61
CA PRO A 228 -2.54 14.88 -13.72
C PRO A 228 -2.43 14.04 -14.98
N ILE A 229 -3.39 14.18 -15.86
CA ILE A 229 -3.31 13.64 -17.22
C ILE A 229 -2.26 14.46 -17.96
N SER A 230 -1.23 13.79 -18.49
CA SER A 230 -0.15 14.43 -19.20
C SER A 230 0.40 13.55 -20.31
N ASN A 231 1.02 14.18 -21.32
CA ASN A 231 1.69 13.48 -22.39
C ASN A 231 3.02 12.87 -21.90
N ALA A 232 3.11 11.55 -21.90
CA ALA A 232 4.35 10.84 -21.57
C ALA A 232 5.43 10.92 -22.66
N LYS A 233 5.11 11.51 -23.83
CA LYS A 233 6.02 11.72 -24.97
C LYS A 233 6.68 10.44 -25.51
N LEU A 234 5.98 9.31 -25.40
CA LEU A 234 6.47 8.01 -25.87
C LEU A 234 6.20 7.75 -27.37
N GLY A 235 5.51 8.67 -28.05
CA GLY A 235 5.23 8.58 -29.48
C GLY A 235 4.33 7.40 -29.86
N TRP A 236 3.39 7.01 -28.99
CA TRP A 236 2.45 5.94 -29.26
C TRP A 236 1.45 6.33 -30.34
N VAL A 237 1.12 5.36 -31.20
CA VAL A 237 0.16 5.54 -32.29
C VAL A 237 -0.90 4.44 -32.27
N VAL A 238 -2.11 4.79 -32.66
CA VAL A 238 -3.20 3.82 -32.91
C VAL A 238 -3.21 3.49 -34.38
N CYS A 239 -3.14 2.20 -34.73
CA CYS A 239 -3.16 1.76 -36.15
C CYS A 239 -4.53 1.15 -36.47
N VAL A 240 -5.26 1.80 -37.38
CA VAL A 240 -6.57 1.36 -37.88
C VAL A 240 -6.51 1.29 -39.40
N HIS A 241 -6.77 0.12 -39.98
CA HIS A 241 -6.71 -0.14 -41.40
C HIS A 241 -5.40 0.35 -42.08
N GLY A 242 -4.25 0.21 -41.37
CA GLY A 242 -2.95 0.64 -41.88
C GLY A 242 -2.65 2.15 -41.72
N ILE A 243 -3.60 2.93 -41.29
CA ILE A 243 -3.41 4.36 -40.99
C ILE A 243 -3.00 4.53 -39.55
N ARG A 244 -1.98 5.37 -39.30
CA ARG A 244 -1.46 5.67 -37.97
C ARG A 244 -1.99 7.00 -37.47
N TYR A 245 -2.59 6.99 -36.30
CA TYR A 245 -3.12 8.17 -35.60
C TYR A 245 -2.33 8.38 -34.32
N ASP A 246 -1.99 9.62 -34.00
CA ASP A 246 -1.29 9.96 -32.74
C ASP A 246 -2.19 9.67 -31.54
N TRP A 247 -1.67 8.88 -30.60
CA TRP A 247 -2.42 8.47 -29.41
C TRP A 247 -2.73 9.66 -28.49
N TRP A 248 -1.77 10.57 -28.31
CA TRP A 248 -1.99 11.69 -27.41
C TRP A 248 -3.03 12.67 -27.95
N SER A 249 -2.96 12.98 -29.22
CA SER A 249 -3.98 13.84 -29.85
C SER A 249 -5.39 13.27 -29.71
N PHE A 250 -5.54 11.94 -29.82
CA PHE A 250 -6.83 11.29 -29.53
C PHE A 250 -7.21 11.45 -28.06
N VAL A 251 -6.29 11.24 -27.10
CA VAL A 251 -6.58 11.38 -25.67
C VAL A 251 -6.97 12.81 -25.33
N GLU A 252 -6.31 13.82 -25.89
CA GLU A 252 -6.67 15.23 -25.66
C GLU A 252 -8.06 15.54 -26.16
N GLU A 253 -8.43 15.11 -27.36
CA GLU A 253 -9.72 15.42 -27.95
C GLU A 253 -10.86 14.69 -27.24
N ILE A 254 -10.71 13.38 -27.02
CA ILE A 254 -11.76 12.62 -26.31
C ILE A 254 -11.96 13.10 -24.86
N ASN A 255 -10.92 13.57 -24.18
CA ASN A 255 -11.03 14.10 -22.84
C ASN A 255 -11.77 15.46 -22.80
N LYS A 256 -11.76 16.25 -23.86
CA LYS A 256 -12.63 17.44 -23.98
C LYS A 256 -14.09 17.00 -24.07
N GLU A 257 -14.39 16.08 -24.99
CA GLU A 257 -15.75 15.54 -25.15
C GLU A 257 -16.28 14.91 -23.85
N ILE A 258 -15.42 14.15 -23.15
CA ILE A 258 -15.78 13.58 -21.84
C ILE A 258 -16.06 14.68 -20.82
N GLY A 259 -15.22 15.71 -20.75
CA GLY A 259 -15.40 16.84 -19.85
C GLY A 259 -16.68 17.61 -20.10
N ASP A 260 -16.99 17.88 -21.37
CA ASP A 260 -18.19 18.63 -21.80
C ASP A 260 -19.48 17.84 -21.50
N ALA A 261 -19.45 16.52 -21.76
CA ALA A 261 -20.63 15.68 -21.54
C ALA A 261 -20.87 15.33 -20.07
N THR A 262 -19.80 15.05 -19.30
CA THR A 262 -19.92 14.47 -17.96
C THR A 262 -19.68 15.47 -16.84
N HIS A 263 -19.04 16.60 -17.12
CA HIS A 263 -18.52 17.56 -16.15
C HIS A 263 -17.63 16.92 -15.07
N SER A 264 -16.98 15.79 -15.40
CA SER A 264 -16.15 14.98 -14.49
C SER A 264 -14.74 14.79 -15.02
N GLU A 265 -13.76 15.26 -14.26
CA GLU A 265 -12.35 15.00 -14.54
C GLU A 265 -11.97 13.52 -14.31
N ASP A 266 -12.72 12.83 -13.47
CA ASP A 266 -12.42 11.47 -13.05
C ASP A 266 -12.66 10.43 -14.14
N LYS A 267 -13.59 10.70 -15.05
CA LYS A 267 -13.91 9.83 -16.18
C LYS A 267 -12.94 9.95 -17.37
N LYS A 268 -12.05 10.94 -17.33
CA LYS A 268 -11.04 11.18 -18.38
C LYS A 268 -9.99 10.07 -18.46
N LEU A 269 -9.36 9.95 -19.61
CA LEU A 269 -8.35 8.95 -19.91
C LEU A 269 -6.94 9.51 -19.71
N GLY A 270 -6.10 8.80 -18.95
CA GLY A 270 -4.67 9.07 -18.90
C GLY A 270 -3.91 8.44 -20.06
N TYR A 271 -2.69 8.91 -20.32
CA TYR A 271 -1.82 8.45 -21.40
C TYR A 271 -1.62 6.92 -21.41
N PHE A 272 -1.46 6.31 -20.22
CA PHE A 272 -1.20 4.88 -20.04
C PHE A 272 -2.47 4.03 -19.98
N PHE A 273 -3.64 4.59 -20.26
CA PHE A 273 -4.89 3.84 -20.25
C PHE A 273 -4.85 2.68 -21.24
N CYS A 274 -4.30 2.91 -22.43
CA CYS A 274 -4.06 1.86 -23.41
C CYS A 274 -2.59 1.87 -23.82
N ARG A 275 -1.81 0.88 -23.35
CA ARG A 275 -0.38 0.80 -23.62
C ARG A 275 -0.12 0.19 -25.00
N ALA A 276 0.78 0.82 -25.79
CA ALA A 276 1.31 0.26 -27.02
C ALA A 276 2.15 -1.00 -26.76
N LYS A 277 2.42 -1.78 -27.78
CA LYS A 277 3.45 -2.83 -27.74
C LYS A 277 4.83 -2.18 -27.70
N ASN A 278 5.77 -2.81 -27.00
CA ASN A 278 7.11 -2.25 -26.78
C ASN A 278 7.95 -2.15 -28.07
N ASP A 279 7.66 -2.98 -29.08
CA ASP A 279 8.53 -3.13 -30.25
C ASP A 279 8.29 -2.08 -31.35
N ASP A 280 7.10 -1.49 -31.43
CA ASP A 280 6.71 -0.59 -32.52
C ASP A 280 5.92 0.64 -32.11
N ASN A 281 5.74 0.86 -30.79
CA ASN A 281 4.92 1.93 -30.22
C ASN A 281 3.46 1.95 -30.73
N THR A 282 2.94 0.81 -31.22
CA THR A 282 1.65 0.72 -31.89
C THR A 282 0.59 0.11 -30.94
N ILE A 283 -0.56 0.75 -30.88
CA ILE A 283 -1.80 0.24 -30.31
C ILE A 283 -2.61 -0.35 -31.47
N SER A 284 -2.87 -1.65 -31.46
CA SER A 284 -3.67 -2.29 -32.50
C SER A 284 -5.14 -1.85 -32.44
N ALA A 285 -5.84 -1.92 -33.58
CA ALA A 285 -7.26 -1.58 -33.66
C ALA A 285 -8.11 -2.39 -32.64
N ASP A 286 -7.88 -3.71 -32.57
CA ASP A 286 -8.62 -4.57 -31.63
C ASP A 286 -8.43 -4.15 -30.18
N LYS A 287 -7.19 -3.82 -29.79
CA LYS A 287 -6.90 -3.35 -28.44
C LYS A 287 -7.53 -1.98 -28.15
N PHE A 288 -7.50 -1.09 -29.14
CA PHE A 288 -8.12 0.21 -29.04
C PHE A 288 -9.66 0.10 -28.90
N VAL A 289 -10.30 -0.68 -29.74
CA VAL A 289 -11.76 -0.92 -29.68
C VAL A 289 -12.13 -1.61 -28.36
N GLY A 290 -11.48 -2.74 -28.04
CA GLY A 290 -11.85 -3.56 -26.90
C GLY A 290 -11.53 -2.94 -25.54
N LYS A 291 -10.66 -1.93 -25.47
CA LYS A 291 -10.31 -1.29 -24.21
C LYS A 291 -10.76 0.16 -24.14
N VAL A 292 -10.48 0.94 -25.17
CA VAL A 292 -10.73 2.39 -25.12
C VAL A 292 -12.19 2.70 -25.50
N LEU A 293 -12.64 2.24 -26.67
CA LEU A 293 -14.02 2.50 -27.10
C LEU A 293 -15.02 1.79 -26.19
N PHE A 294 -14.70 0.59 -25.72
CA PHE A 294 -15.53 -0.13 -24.76
C PHE A 294 -15.72 0.68 -23.46
N TYR A 295 -14.62 1.20 -22.90
CA TYR A 295 -14.69 2.06 -21.69
C TYR A 295 -15.50 3.33 -21.95
N ILE A 296 -15.21 4.03 -23.05
CA ILE A 296 -15.91 5.25 -23.40
C ILE A 296 -17.42 5.02 -23.51
N TYR A 297 -17.82 3.91 -24.16
CA TYR A 297 -19.24 3.59 -24.35
C TYR A 297 -19.91 3.15 -23.04
N ASN A 298 -19.31 2.20 -22.29
CA ASN A 298 -19.97 1.59 -21.13
C ASN A 298 -19.82 2.36 -19.82
N ASP A 299 -18.70 3.04 -19.62
CA ASP A 299 -18.40 3.66 -18.30
C ASP A 299 -18.52 5.18 -18.34
N VAL A 300 -18.34 5.78 -19.54
CA VAL A 300 -18.39 7.24 -19.69
C VAL A 300 -19.77 7.71 -20.17
N PHE A 301 -20.21 7.25 -21.35
CA PHE A 301 -21.39 7.78 -22.02
C PHE A 301 -22.66 6.94 -21.86
N ARG A 302 -22.62 5.83 -21.14
CA ARG A 302 -23.78 4.96 -20.95
C ARG A 302 -25.02 5.70 -20.45
N ASP A 303 -24.82 6.65 -19.53
CA ASP A 303 -25.90 7.39 -18.88
C ASP A 303 -26.23 8.73 -19.58
N TYR A 304 -25.54 9.03 -20.70
CA TYR A 304 -25.65 10.29 -21.44
C TYR A 304 -26.16 10.11 -22.87
N GLY A 305 -26.59 8.89 -23.23
CA GLY A 305 -27.11 8.52 -24.56
C GLY A 305 -28.66 8.50 -24.62
#